data_920a5e63d5277f716863dddf274a4aad
#
_entry.id   920a5e63d5277f716863dddf274a4aad
#
_cell.length_a   1.000
_cell.length_b   1.000
_cell.length_c   1.000
_cell.angle_alpha   90.00
_cell.angle_beta   90.00
_cell.angle_gamma   90.00
#
_symmetry.space_group_name_H-M   'P 1'
#
loop_
_entity.id
_entity.type
_entity.pdbx_description
1 polymer ?
#
loop_
_entity_poly.entity_id
_entity_poly.type
_entity_poly.pdbx_seq_one_letter_code
_entity_poly.pdbx_strand_id
1 'polypeptide(L)'
;DRLRSREITYVWQAFRNARALSDLKMHSNEFNLENGINFFSDNVPNAWAGKNDDAVWWDIEETLRAPGHSTNYIVGKNMIHQLMAERSKQLGSDFSIRKFFDEFMNGGIIPISLSRWELTGYKDQIQSL
;
A
#
# COMPACT_ATOMS: atom_id res chain seq x y z
N ASP A 1 2.77 -4.55 -24.66
CA ASP A 1 2.14 -5.85 -24.43
C ASP A 1 1.39 -5.85 -23.08
N ARG A 2 0.02 -5.82 -23.13
CA ARG A 2 -0.82 -5.67 -21.93
C ARG A 2 -0.73 -6.86 -20.95
N LEU A 3 -0.40 -8.05 -21.44
CA LEU A 3 -0.28 -9.25 -20.59
C LEU A 3 0.95 -9.15 -19.70
N ARG A 4 2.10 -8.79 -20.25
CA ARG A 4 3.33 -8.61 -19.48
C ARG A 4 3.24 -7.44 -18.48
N SER A 5 2.55 -6.36 -18.83
CA SER A 5 2.33 -5.24 -17.92
C SER A 5 1.49 -5.64 -16.71
N ARG A 6 0.50 -6.53 -16.89
CA ARG A 6 -0.30 -7.08 -15.78
C ARG A 6 0.53 -8.00 -14.89
N GLU A 7 1.33 -8.87 -15.47
CA GLU A 7 2.22 -9.76 -14.74
C GLU A 7 3.17 -8.96 -13.83
N ILE A 8 3.85 -7.97 -14.39
CA ILE A 8 4.73 -7.07 -13.62
C ILE A 8 3.96 -6.38 -12.49
N THR A 9 2.73 -5.93 -12.72
CA THR A 9 1.90 -5.31 -11.68
C THR A 9 1.63 -6.27 -10.52
N TYR A 10 1.35 -7.55 -10.79
CA TYR A 10 1.16 -8.56 -9.75
C TYR A 10 2.44 -8.89 -9.00
N VAL A 11 3.58 -8.98 -9.69
CA VAL A 11 4.89 -9.18 -9.07
C VAL A 11 5.21 -8.02 -8.11
N TRP A 12 5.02 -6.79 -8.54
CA TRP A 12 5.18 -5.60 -7.68
C TRP A 12 4.21 -5.57 -6.51
N GLN A 13 2.98 -6.07 -6.69
CA GLN A 13 2.02 -6.16 -5.59
C GLN A 13 2.46 -7.22 -4.57
N ALA A 14 2.94 -8.38 -5.03
CA ALA A 14 3.49 -9.42 -4.14
C ALA A 14 4.70 -8.89 -3.36
N PHE A 15 5.63 -8.20 -4.02
CA PHE A 15 6.79 -7.54 -3.41
C PHE A 15 6.36 -6.59 -2.28
N ARG A 16 5.42 -5.68 -2.54
CA ARG A 16 4.93 -4.74 -1.53
C ARG A 16 4.22 -5.43 -0.37
N ASN A 17 3.45 -6.48 -0.65
CA ASN A 17 2.75 -7.24 0.38
C ASN A 17 3.75 -7.98 1.29
N ALA A 18 4.75 -8.65 0.72
CA ALA A 18 5.76 -9.36 1.47
C ALA A 18 6.56 -8.39 2.37
N ARG A 19 6.95 -7.23 1.84
CA ARG A 19 7.62 -6.18 2.61
C ARG A 19 6.75 -5.64 3.75
N ALA A 20 5.47 -5.36 3.50
CA ALA A 20 4.54 -4.88 4.51
C ALA A 20 4.30 -5.91 5.63
N LEU A 21 4.24 -7.21 5.30
CA LEU A 21 4.13 -8.27 6.30
C LEU A 21 5.43 -8.44 7.10
N SER A 22 6.61 -8.30 6.48
CA SER A 22 7.88 -8.27 7.19
C SER A 22 7.95 -7.10 8.17
N ASP A 23 7.51 -5.90 7.74
CA ASP A 23 7.38 -4.70 8.59
C ASP A 23 6.54 -4.99 9.84
N LEU A 24 5.31 -5.45 9.66
CA LEU A 24 4.40 -5.76 10.76
C LEU A 24 5.00 -6.81 11.71
N LYS A 25 5.54 -7.91 11.18
CA LYS A 25 6.07 -9.01 11.99
C LYS A 25 7.35 -8.68 12.72
N MET A 26 8.21 -7.82 12.16
CA MET A 26 9.39 -7.32 12.86
C MET A 26 9.00 -6.37 13.99
N HIS A 27 8.06 -5.47 13.79
CA HIS A 27 7.63 -4.52 14.80
C HIS A 27 6.67 -5.11 15.85
N SER A 28 6.05 -6.25 15.58
CA SER A 28 5.34 -7.06 16.60
C SER A 28 6.26 -8.00 17.38
N ASN A 29 7.58 -7.99 17.14
CA ASN A 29 8.58 -8.88 17.72
C ASN A 29 8.38 -10.36 17.39
N GLU A 30 7.66 -10.67 16.28
CA GLU A 30 7.55 -12.05 15.77
C GLU A 30 8.76 -12.44 14.91
N PHE A 31 9.36 -11.48 14.21
CA PHE A 31 10.53 -11.69 13.36
C PHE A 31 11.71 -10.85 13.83
N ASN A 32 12.90 -11.43 13.74
CA ASN A 32 14.14 -10.66 13.67
C ASN A 32 14.42 -10.24 12.20
N LEU A 33 15.50 -9.48 11.97
CA LEU A 33 15.87 -9.01 10.64
C LEU A 33 16.06 -10.15 9.63
N GLU A 34 16.76 -11.21 10.03
CA GLU A 34 17.02 -12.38 9.17
C GLU A 34 15.72 -13.10 8.78
N ASN A 35 14.79 -13.27 9.73
CA ASN A 35 13.48 -13.86 9.47
C ASN A 35 12.66 -12.98 8.52
N GLY A 36 12.74 -11.65 8.65
CA GLY A 36 12.10 -10.70 7.75
C GLY A 36 12.63 -10.83 6.32
N ILE A 37 13.95 -10.91 6.14
CA ILE A 37 14.61 -11.09 4.84
C ILE A 37 14.21 -12.42 4.21
N ASN A 38 14.28 -13.53 4.99
CA ASN A 38 13.90 -14.84 4.51
C ASN A 38 12.43 -14.88 4.06
N PHE A 39 11.53 -14.36 4.89
CA PHE A 39 10.11 -14.28 4.58
C PHE A 39 9.86 -13.46 3.30
N PHE A 40 10.49 -12.30 3.17
CA PHE A 40 10.37 -11.46 2.00
C PHE A 40 10.83 -12.21 0.73
N SER A 41 12.03 -12.80 0.75
CA SER A 41 12.60 -13.52 -0.39
C SER A 41 11.76 -14.74 -0.79
N ASP A 42 11.23 -15.49 0.18
CA ASP A 42 10.42 -16.69 -0.08
C ASP A 42 9.02 -16.35 -0.66
N ASN A 43 8.54 -15.11 -0.49
CA ASN A 43 7.21 -14.69 -0.92
C ASN A 43 7.20 -13.74 -2.14
N VAL A 44 8.38 -13.40 -2.68
CA VAL A 44 8.48 -12.62 -3.91
C VAL A 44 8.70 -13.54 -5.11
N PRO A 45 7.83 -13.50 -6.14
CA PRO A 45 7.92 -14.38 -7.30
C PRO A 45 9.20 -14.18 -8.12
N ASN A 46 9.62 -15.24 -8.84
CA ASN A 46 10.64 -15.21 -9.89
C ASN A 46 12.05 -14.79 -9.43
N ALA A 47 12.41 -15.10 -8.20
CA ALA A 47 13.72 -14.76 -7.63
C ALA A 47 14.10 -13.26 -7.72
N TRP A 48 13.13 -12.38 -7.75
CA TRP A 48 13.35 -10.92 -7.74
C TRP A 48 13.92 -10.41 -6.40
N ALA A 49 13.94 -11.26 -5.41
CA ALA A 49 14.40 -10.93 -4.06
C ALA A 49 15.26 -12.09 -3.52
N GLY A 50 16.49 -12.20 -3.96
CA GLY A 50 17.43 -13.20 -3.46
C GLY A 50 17.86 -12.92 -2.01
N LYS A 51 17.94 -13.97 -1.18
CA LYS A 51 18.34 -13.83 0.25
C LYS A 51 19.74 -13.22 0.45
N ASN A 52 20.60 -13.32 -0.55
CA ASN A 52 21.96 -12.77 -0.54
C ASN A 52 22.08 -11.48 -1.36
N ASP A 53 20.96 -10.87 -1.75
CA ASP A 53 20.95 -9.63 -2.51
C ASP A 53 21.04 -8.43 -1.54
N ASP A 54 22.07 -7.62 -1.69
CA ASP A 54 22.29 -6.43 -0.88
C ASP A 54 21.13 -5.46 -0.94
N ALA A 55 20.40 -5.39 -2.07
CA ALA A 55 19.23 -4.55 -2.22
C ALA A 55 18.07 -5.05 -1.35
N VAL A 56 17.91 -6.36 -1.19
CA VAL A 56 16.91 -6.97 -0.29
C VAL A 56 17.24 -6.68 1.16
N TRP A 57 18.51 -6.84 1.53
CA TRP A 57 18.98 -6.52 2.87
C TRP A 57 18.72 -5.05 3.21
N TRP A 58 19.09 -4.15 2.32
CA TRP A 58 18.91 -2.73 2.50
C TRP A 58 17.42 -2.35 2.64
N ASP A 59 16.55 -2.90 1.80
CA ASP A 59 15.10 -2.59 1.78
C ASP A 59 14.39 -3.07 3.06
N ILE A 60 14.75 -4.24 3.58
CA ILE A 60 14.17 -4.75 4.83
C ILE A 60 14.79 -4.07 6.07
N GLU A 61 16.07 -3.74 6.04
CA GLU A 61 16.71 -2.97 7.11
C GLU A 61 16.14 -1.55 7.20
N GLU A 62 15.89 -0.88 6.07
CA GLU A 62 15.22 0.41 6.03
C GLU A 62 13.81 0.34 6.65
N THR A 63 13.08 -0.73 6.33
CA THR A 63 11.77 -1.00 6.92
C THR A 63 11.84 -1.10 8.45
N LEU A 64 12.88 -1.71 8.99
CA LEU A 64 13.10 -1.81 10.43
C LEU A 64 13.36 -0.43 11.08
N ARG A 65 14.02 0.47 10.37
CA ARG A 65 14.28 1.85 10.85
C ARG A 65 13.06 2.77 10.75
N ALA A 66 12.09 2.43 9.89
CA ALA A 66 10.91 3.24 9.63
C ALA A 66 9.63 2.42 9.84
N PRO A 67 9.19 2.20 11.10
CA PRO A 67 8.01 1.41 11.42
C PRO A 67 6.77 1.85 10.66
N GLY A 68 6.08 0.91 10.02
CA GLY A 68 4.87 1.17 9.25
C GLY A 68 5.09 1.77 7.86
N HIS A 69 6.32 2.13 7.49
CA HIS A 69 6.60 2.71 6.16
C HIS A 69 6.12 1.79 5.03
N SER A 70 6.50 0.53 5.08
CA SER A 70 6.10 -0.46 4.06
C SER A 70 4.62 -0.81 4.12
N THR A 71 4.05 -0.86 5.31
CA THR A 71 2.63 -1.13 5.56
C THR A 71 1.74 -0.01 5.00
N ASN A 72 2.20 1.25 5.05
CA ASN A 72 1.44 2.41 4.55
C ASN A 72 1.09 2.31 3.06
N TYR A 73 1.91 1.65 2.23
CA TYR A 73 1.58 1.44 0.81
C TYR A 73 0.32 0.58 0.63
N ILE A 74 0.14 -0.43 1.46
CA ILE A 74 -1.00 -1.34 1.37
C ILE A 74 -2.25 -0.70 1.98
N VAL A 75 -2.10 -0.11 3.16
CA VAL A 75 -3.20 0.58 3.87
C VAL A 75 -3.70 1.76 3.03
N GLY A 76 -2.80 2.63 2.56
CA GLY A 76 -3.16 3.78 1.74
C GLY A 76 -3.87 3.39 0.44
N LYS A 77 -3.38 2.34 -0.25
CA LYS A 77 -4.06 1.81 -1.44
C LYS A 77 -5.48 1.36 -1.12
N ASN A 78 -5.67 0.61 -0.03
CA ASN A 78 -7.00 0.15 0.36
C ASN A 78 -7.93 1.32 0.71
N MET A 79 -7.45 2.33 1.42
CA MET A 79 -8.23 3.52 1.75
C MET A 79 -8.66 4.30 0.50
N ILE A 80 -7.76 4.45 -0.49
CA ILE A 80 -8.10 5.10 -1.77
C ILE A 80 -9.14 4.28 -2.55
N HIS A 81 -9.01 2.95 -2.59
CA HIS A 81 -9.98 2.08 -3.25
C HIS A 81 -11.36 2.18 -2.57
N GLN A 82 -11.40 2.20 -1.24
CA GLN A 82 -12.64 2.38 -0.49
C GLN A 82 -13.29 3.73 -0.81
N LEU A 83 -12.52 4.81 -0.75
CA LEU A 83 -12.97 6.16 -1.08
C LEU A 83 -13.52 6.24 -2.51
N MET A 84 -12.81 5.65 -3.48
CA MET A 84 -13.26 5.60 -4.87
C MET A 84 -14.57 4.83 -5.02
N ALA A 85 -14.73 3.70 -4.33
CA ALA A 85 -15.96 2.92 -4.36
C ALA A 85 -17.14 3.67 -3.73
N GLU A 86 -16.93 4.37 -2.61
CA GLU A 86 -17.93 5.21 -1.95
C GLU A 86 -18.36 6.38 -2.85
N ARG A 87 -17.37 7.08 -3.43
CA ARG A 87 -17.64 8.19 -4.34
C ARG A 87 -18.37 7.74 -5.61
N SER A 88 -18.02 6.57 -6.13
CA SER A 88 -18.73 5.96 -7.27
C SER A 88 -20.19 5.66 -6.95
N LYS A 89 -20.50 5.18 -5.74
CA LYS A 89 -21.90 4.96 -5.30
C LYS A 89 -22.67 6.26 -5.15
N GLN A 90 -22.03 7.33 -4.67
CA GLN A 90 -22.69 8.63 -4.53
C GLN A 90 -23.03 9.28 -5.87
N LEU A 91 -22.12 9.17 -6.85
CA LEU A 91 -22.23 9.83 -8.15
C LEU A 91 -22.97 8.99 -9.21
N GLY A 92 -23.07 7.68 -9.02
CA GLY A 92 -23.74 6.79 -9.98
C GLY A 92 -23.18 6.91 -11.40
N SER A 93 -24.03 7.29 -12.36
CA SER A 93 -23.66 7.48 -13.76
C SER A 93 -22.70 8.65 -14.01
N ASP A 94 -22.62 9.61 -13.10
CA ASP A 94 -21.77 10.80 -13.24
C ASP A 94 -20.33 10.54 -12.74
N PHE A 95 -20.06 9.33 -12.23
CA PHE A 95 -18.74 8.94 -11.76
C PHE A 95 -17.76 8.76 -12.93
N SER A 96 -16.59 9.33 -12.77
CA SER A 96 -15.44 9.14 -13.68
C SER A 96 -14.18 8.98 -12.84
N ILE A 97 -13.38 7.94 -13.15
CA ILE A 97 -12.09 7.70 -12.48
C ILE A 97 -11.17 8.92 -12.61
N ARG A 98 -11.12 9.53 -13.79
CA ARG A 98 -10.31 10.72 -14.03
C ARG A 98 -10.73 11.87 -13.12
N LYS A 99 -12.03 12.18 -13.11
CA LYS A 99 -12.59 13.26 -12.26
C LYS A 99 -12.34 12.97 -10.77
N PHE A 100 -12.49 11.71 -10.35
CA PHE A 100 -12.18 11.32 -8.98
C PHE A 100 -10.72 11.63 -8.60
N PHE A 101 -9.75 11.26 -9.44
CA PHE A 101 -8.35 11.56 -9.15
C PHE A 101 -8.04 13.06 -9.25
N ASP A 102 -8.67 13.79 -10.16
CA ASP A 102 -8.52 15.24 -10.23
C ASP A 102 -9.03 15.91 -8.93
N GLU A 103 -10.20 15.51 -8.42
CA GLU A 103 -10.75 15.99 -7.14
C GLU A 103 -9.87 15.56 -5.95
N PHE A 104 -9.45 14.29 -5.88
CA PHE A 104 -8.61 13.77 -4.81
C PHE A 104 -7.25 14.47 -4.72
N MET A 105 -6.58 14.68 -5.86
CA MET A 105 -5.28 15.34 -5.91
C MET A 105 -5.36 16.86 -5.65
N ASN A 106 -6.50 17.48 -5.93
CA ASN A 106 -6.71 18.91 -5.70
C ASN A 106 -6.76 19.27 -4.20
N GLY A 107 -7.12 18.32 -3.35
CA GLY A 107 -7.06 18.45 -1.88
C GLY A 107 -5.64 18.54 -1.30
N GLY A 108 -4.60 18.24 -2.11
CA GLY A 108 -3.20 18.25 -1.68
C GLY A 108 -2.80 17.04 -0.87
N ILE A 109 -1.65 17.14 -0.15
CA ILE A 109 -1.10 16.05 0.65
C ILE A 109 -1.70 16.11 2.05
N ILE A 110 -2.87 15.50 2.21
CA ILE A 110 -3.58 15.38 3.49
C ILE A 110 -3.87 13.89 3.78
N PRO A 111 -4.13 13.50 5.04
CA PRO A 111 -4.57 12.15 5.37
C PRO A 111 -5.79 11.73 4.54
N ILE A 112 -5.81 10.49 4.07
CA ILE A 112 -6.90 9.97 3.21
C ILE A 112 -8.26 10.04 3.92
N SER A 113 -8.31 9.91 5.24
CA SER A 113 -9.53 10.08 6.04
C SER A 113 -10.10 11.50 5.93
N LEU A 114 -9.26 12.53 5.81
CA LEU A 114 -9.70 13.90 5.59
C LEU A 114 -10.17 14.10 4.15
N SER A 115 -9.43 13.58 3.15
CA SER A 115 -9.89 13.58 1.75
C SER A 115 -11.24 12.88 1.60
N ARG A 116 -11.44 11.78 2.34
CA ARG A 116 -12.72 11.05 2.36
C ARG A 116 -13.84 11.92 2.90
N TRP A 117 -13.60 12.61 4.01
CA TRP A 117 -14.58 13.56 4.55
C TRP A 117 -14.90 14.68 3.56
N GLU A 118 -13.90 15.31 2.98
CA GLU A 118 -14.10 16.39 2.00
C GLU A 118 -14.91 15.95 0.79
N LEU A 119 -14.58 14.78 0.21
CA LEU A 119 -15.20 14.31 -1.03
C LEU A 119 -16.56 13.65 -0.80
N THR A 120 -16.77 12.97 0.32
CA THR A 120 -17.98 12.17 0.56
C THR A 120 -18.91 12.72 1.64
N GLY A 121 -18.39 13.55 2.54
CA GLY A 121 -19.09 14.01 3.74
C GLY A 121 -19.06 13.01 4.91
N TYR A 122 -18.47 11.81 4.75
CA TYR A 122 -18.40 10.80 5.80
C TYR A 122 -17.32 11.13 6.85
N LYS A 123 -17.71 11.14 8.13
CA LYS A 123 -16.85 11.56 9.26
C LYS A 123 -16.43 10.43 10.18
N ASP A 124 -16.91 9.21 9.95
CA ASP A 124 -16.69 8.05 10.82
C ASP A 124 -15.19 7.77 11.08
N GLN A 125 -14.33 7.91 10.07
CA GLN A 125 -12.88 7.71 10.22
C GLN A 125 -12.16 8.85 10.94
N ILE A 126 -12.78 10.03 11.08
CA ILE A 126 -12.20 11.18 11.79
C ILE A 126 -12.62 11.17 13.26
N GLN A 127 -13.81 10.69 13.56
CA GLN A 127 -14.34 10.61 14.92
C GLN A 127 -13.67 9.53 15.78
N SER A 128 -12.92 8.62 15.16
CA SER A 128 -12.16 7.55 15.82
C SER A 128 -10.69 7.90 16.09
N LEU A 129 -10.26 9.12 15.76
CA LEU A 129 -8.93 9.67 16.08
C LEU A 129 -9.00 10.44 17.40
#